data_d307a27770cee81a011619e715a0d7da
#
_entry.id   d307a27770cee81a011619e715a0d7da
#
_cell.length_a   1.000
_cell.length_b   1.000
_cell.length_c   1.000
_cell.angle_alpha   90.00
_cell.angle_beta   90.00
_cell.angle_gamma   90.00
#
_symmetry.space_group_name_H-M   'P 1'
#
loop_
_entity.id
_entity.type
_entity.pdbx_description
1 polymer ?
#
loop_
_entity_poly.entity_id
_entity_poly.type
_entity_poly.pdbx_seq_one_letter_code
_entity_poly.pdbx_strand_id
1 'polypeptide(L)'
;MEMQNGLLAGMDRKEAQEKYPRPDVKYPHTIIYEMESEIQFKMRAETIFSKIIYENPADSVIAVASHGGMINMLFQCFMGLKINPGYGISCGDTSIHKWKIENLNRYIEYMNSQVHLYGLKYK
;
A
#
# COMPACT_ATOMS: atom_id res chain seq x y z
N MET A 1 -7.21 -0.98 4.95
CA MET A 1 -7.26 -2.46 4.88
C MET A 1 -6.30 -2.92 3.79
N GLU A 2 -5.51 -3.95 4.06
CA GLU A 2 -4.59 -4.56 3.10
C GLU A 2 -5.35 -5.21 1.92
N MET A 3 -4.64 -5.72 0.91
CA MET A 3 -5.22 -6.45 -0.20
C MET A 3 -6.12 -7.59 0.29
N GLN A 4 -7.29 -7.73 -0.32
CA GLN A 4 -8.22 -8.80 0.05
C GLN A 4 -7.74 -10.14 -0.47
N ASN A 5 -7.62 -11.11 0.43
CA ASN A 5 -7.02 -12.42 0.15
C ASN A 5 -8.01 -13.49 -0.32
N GLY A 6 -9.30 -13.14 -0.56
CA GLY A 6 -10.30 -14.07 -1.06
C GLY A 6 -10.34 -15.38 -0.27
N LEU A 7 -10.27 -16.51 -0.98
CA LEU A 7 -10.29 -17.85 -0.38
C LEU A 7 -9.08 -18.18 0.52
N LEU A 8 -8.00 -17.38 0.44
CA LEU A 8 -6.81 -17.57 1.27
C LEU A 8 -6.92 -16.86 2.62
N ALA A 9 -7.97 -16.08 2.84
CA ALA A 9 -8.14 -15.31 4.07
C ALA A 9 -8.22 -16.23 5.31
N GLY A 10 -7.38 -15.95 6.31
CA GLY A 10 -7.33 -16.72 7.55
C GLY A 10 -6.58 -18.06 7.49
N MET A 11 -6.04 -18.44 6.34
CA MET A 11 -5.22 -19.64 6.21
C MET A 11 -3.77 -19.39 6.63
N ASP A 12 -3.12 -20.43 7.14
CA ASP A 12 -1.66 -20.45 7.27
C ASP A 12 -1.00 -20.37 5.90
N ARG A 13 0.18 -19.73 5.82
CA ARG A 13 0.88 -19.54 4.54
C ARG A 13 1.22 -20.84 3.82
N LYS A 14 1.58 -21.89 4.57
CA LYS A 14 1.89 -23.21 4.01
C LYS A 14 0.66 -23.87 3.42
N GLU A 15 -0.42 -23.91 4.19
CA GLU A 15 -1.72 -24.44 3.76
C GLU A 15 -2.24 -23.69 2.53
N ALA A 16 -2.19 -22.36 2.55
CA ALA A 16 -2.61 -21.54 1.41
C ALA A 16 -1.81 -21.84 0.15
N GLN A 17 -0.48 -22.02 0.26
CA GLN A 17 0.38 -22.31 -0.89
C GLN A 17 0.15 -23.72 -1.47
N GLU A 18 -0.13 -24.69 -0.62
CA GLU A 18 -0.43 -26.07 -1.04
C GLU A 18 -1.80 -26.17 -1.72
N LYS A 19 -2.82 -25.52 -1.16
CA LYS A 19 -4.20 -25.58 -1.63
C LYS A 19 -4.48 -24.66 -2.80
N TYR A 20 -3.82 -23.51 -2.82
CA TYR A 20 -4.00 -22.43 -3.82
C TYR A 20 -2.64 -21.99 -4.36
N PRO A 21 -1.96 -22.81 -5.17
CA PRO A 21 -0.66 -22.47 -5.73
C PRO A 21 -0.76 -21.23 -6.62
N ARG A 22 0.28 -20.41 -6.60
CA ARG A 22 0.33 -19.22 -7.46
C ARG A 22 0.38 -19.65 -8.92
N PRO A 23 -0.43 -19.06 -9.79
CA PRO A 23 -0.35 -19.32 -11.22
C PRO A 23 0.96 -18.77 -11.79
N ASP A 24 1.47 -19.42 -12.83
CA ASP A 24 2.71 -19.01 -13.52
C ASP A 24 2.59 -17.62 -14.16
N VAL A 25 1.40 -17.25 -14.59
CA VAL A 25 1.11 -15.95 -15.20
C VAL A 25 -0.03 -15.26 -14.43
N LYS A 26 0.21 -14.01 -14.04
CA LYS A 26 -0.79 -13.16 -13.41
C LYS A 26 -0.80 -11.80 -14.09
N TYR A 27 -1.95 -11.43 -14.66
CA TYR A 27 -2.16 -10.07 -15.17
C TYR A 27 -2.78 -9.16 -14.10
N PRO A 28 -2.58 -7.85 -14.16
CA PRO A 28 -3.12 -6.92 -13.16
C PRO A 28 -4.64 -6.97 -12.98
N HIS A 29 -5.39 -7.35 -14.00
CA HIS A 29 -6.84 -7.49 -13.96
C HIS A 29 -7.33 -8.88 -13.53
N THR A 30 -6.43 -9.86 -13.38
CA THR A 30 -6.81 -11.24 -13.07
C THR A 30 -7.26 -11.37 -11.61
N ILE A 31 -8.46 -11.89 -11.42
CA ILE A 31 -8.97 -12.33 -10.12
C ILE A 31 -8.63 -13.81 -9.96
N ILE A 32 -7.90 -14.15 -8.92
CA ILE A 32 -7.47 -15.51 -8.63
C ILE A 32 -7.98 -15.86 -7.23
N TYR A 33 -8.63 -17.00 -7.08
CA TYR A 33 -9.12 -17.50 -5.79
C TYR A 33 -9.96 -16.46 -5.03
N GLU A 34 -10.79 -15.73 -5.74
CA GLU A 34 -11.61 -14.63 -5.20
C GLU A 34 -10.80 -13.49 -4.55
N MET A 35 -9.49 -13.45 -4.77
CA MET A 35 -8.64 -12.35 -4.29
C MET A 35 -8.92 -11.07 -5.08
N GLU A 36 -8.76 -9.95 -4.41
CA GLU A 36 -8.76 -8.65 -5.08
C GLU A 36 -7.68 -8.60 -6.17
N SER A 37 -8.01 -8.17 -7.39
CA SER A 37 -7.02 -7.96 -8.44
C SER A 37 -6.17 -6.72 -8.15
N GLU A 38 -5.00 -6.60 -8.76
CA GLU A 38 -4.14 -5.43 -8.59
C GLU A 38 -4.83 -4.14 -9.04
N ILE A 39 -5.64 -4.19 -10.12
CA ILE A 39 -6.43 -3.05 -10.58
C ILE A 39 -7.47 -2.65 -9.53
N GLN A 40 -8.21 -3.59 -8.97
CA GLN A 40 -9.19 -3.30 -7.92
C GLN A 40 -8.52 -2.69 -6.69
N PHE A 41 -7.38 -3.22 -6.28
CA PHE A 41 -6.60 -2.70 -5.17
C PHE A 41 -6.12 -1.27 -5.45
N LYS A 42 -5.61 -1.00 -6.65
CA LYS A 42 -5.19 0.34 -7.08
C LYS A 42 -6.38 1.32 -7.10
N MET A 43 -7.53 0.92 -7.63
CA MET A 43 -8.72 1.76 -7.67
C MET A 43 -9.20 2.14 -6.26
N ARG A 44 -9.13 1.19 -5.33
CA ARG A 44 -9.46 1.46 -3.91
C ARG A 44 -8.49 2.46 -3.29
N ALA A 45 -7.20 2.34 -3.59
CA ALA A 45 -6.19 3.30 -3.16
C ALA A 45 -6.41 4.70 -3.78
N GLU A 46 -6.74 4.78 -5.07
CA GLU A 46 -7.08 6.05 -5.75
C GLU A 46 -8.30 6.73 -5.10
N THR A 47 -9.32 5.95 -4.77
CA THR A 47 -10.51 6.48 -4.08
C THR A 47 -10.16 7.09 -2.73
N ILE A 48 -9.34 6.40 -1.92
CA ILE A 48 -8.89 6.91 -0.62
C ILE A 48 -7.97 8.12 -0.79
N PHE A 49 -7.05 8.07 -1.75
CA PHE A 49 -6.15 9.19 -2.03
C PHE A 49 -6.92 10.44 -2.47
N SER A 50 -7.92 10.28 -3.34
CA SER A 50 -8.82 11.36 -3.76
C SER A 50 -9.54 11.99 -2.57
N LYS A 51 -10.09 11.18 -1.65
CA LYS A 51 -10.73 11.70 -0.43
C LYS A 51 -9.75 12.48 0.44
N ILE A 52 -8.54 11.95 0.64
CA ILE A 52 -7.50 12.65 1.40
C ILE A 52 -7.22 14.04 0.83
N ILE A 53 -7.12 14.16 -0.50
CA ILE A 53 -6.78 15.41 -1.17
C ILE A 53 -7.94 16.40 -1.22
N TYR A 54 -9.16 15.95 -1.49
CA TYR A 54 -10.28 16.83 -1.80
C TYR A 54 -11.28 17.05 -0.66
N GLU A 55 -11.28 16.19 0.35
CA GLU A 55 -12.18 16.33 1.51
C GLU A 55 -11.52 17.01 2.71
N ASN A 56 -10.25 17.42 2.61
CA ASN A 56 -9.51 18.09 3.68
C ASN A 56 -8.99 19.45 3.24
N PRO A 57 -8.85 20.43 4.15
CA PRO A 57 -8.21 21.72 3.86
C PRO A 57 -6.78 21.54 3.33
N ALA A 58 -6.33 22.47 2.46
CA ALA A 58 -5.03 22.37 1.79
C ALA A 58 -3.81 22.41 2.73
N ASP A 59 -3.98 22.98 3.91
CA ASP A 59 -2.95 23.09 4.96
C ASP A 59 -3.01 21.98 6.03
N SER A 60 -3.85 20.96 5.78
CA SER A 60 -4.02 19.86 6.74
C SER A 60 -2.78 18.98 6.84
N VAL A 61 -2.54 18.48 8.04
CA VAL A 61 -1.63 17.36 8.31
C VAL A 61 -2.47 16.12 8.59
N ILE A 62 -2.34 15.12 7.74
CA ILE A 62 -3.19 13.92 7.79
C ILE A 62 -2.32 12.70 8.08
N ALA A 63 -2.64 11.97 9.14
CA ALA A 63 -2.00 10.70 9.46
C ALA A 63 -2.86 9.53 8.95
N VAL A 64 -2.24 8.64 8.19
CA VAL A 64 -2.86 7.43 7.66
C VAL A 64 -2.12 6.22 8.20
N ALA A 65 -2.79 5.41 9.02
CA ALA A 65 -2.26 4.13 9.47
C ALA A 65 -2.76 3.03 8.52
N SER A 66 -1.84 2.26 7.94
CA SER A 66 -2.18 1.25 6.95
C SER A 66 -1.13 0.11 6.92
N HIS A 67 -1.20 -0.73 5.91
CA HIS A 67 -0.33 -1.88 5.68
C HIS A 67 0.57 -1.63 4.47
N GLY A 68 1.69 -2.36 4.39
CA GLY A 68 2.72 -2.16 3.39
C GLY A 68 2.23 -2.15 1.94
N GLY A 69 1.33 -3.07 1.57
CA GLY A 69 0.76 -3.11 0.22
C GLY A 69 -0.09 -1.88 -0.10
N MET A 70 -0.97 -1.45 0.83
CA MET A 70 -1.78 -0.25 0.65
C MET A 70 -0.92 1.02 0.65
N ILE A 71 0.11 1.09 1.49
CA ILE A 71 1.06 2.23 1.50
C ILE A 71 1.76 2.33 0.13
N ASN A 72 2.18 1.21 -0.45
CA ASN A 72 2.74 1.19 -1.80
C ASN A 72 1.75 1.67 -2.86
N MET A 73 0.48 1.26 -2.79
CA MET A 73 -0.55 1.73 -3.72
C MET A 73 -0.84 3.23 -3.56
N LEU A 74 -0.90 3.74 -2.32
CA LEU A 74 -1.04 5.18 -2.05
C LEU A 74 0.18 5.97 -2.55
N PHE A 75 1.39 5.43 -2.42
CA PHE A 75 2.60 6.02 -2.99
C PHE A 75 2.51 6.10 -4.51
N GLN A 76 2.04 5.06 -5.19
CA GLN A 76 1.81 5.09 -6.63
C GLN A 76 0.78 6.15 -7.02
N CYS A 77 -0.30 6.32 -6.25
CA CYS A 77 -1.28 7.40 -6.47
C CYS A 77 -0.64 8.78 -6.27
N PHE A 78 0.11 8.95 -5.18
CA PHE A 78 0.83 10.18 -4.88
C PHE A 78 1.81 10.55 -5.99
N MET A 79 2.53 9.59 -6.57
CA MET A 79 3.49 9.80 -7.65
C MET A 79 2.87 9.83 -9.05
N GLY A 80 1.58 9.55 -9.19
CA GLY A 80 0.91 9.46 -10.49
C GLY A 80 1.40 8.29 -11.34
N LEU A 81 1.80 7.19 -10.72
CA LEU A 81 2.37 6.03 -11.41
C LEU A 81 1.28 5.11 -11.96
N LYS A 82 1.62 4.46 -13.06
CA LYS A 82 0.79 3.38 -13.62
C LYS A 82 0.74 2.21 -12.66
N ILE A 83 -0.24 1.33 -12.89
CA ILE A 83 -0.28 0.06 -12.18
C ILE A 83 0.96 -0.78 -12.52
N ASN A 84 1.49 -1.47 -11.52
CA ASN A 84 2.64 -2.36 -11.66
C ASN A 84 3.86 -1.71 -12.32
N PRO A 85 4.37 -0.59 -11.75
CA PRO A 85 5.44 0.20 -12.37
C PRO A 85 6.81 -0.50 -12.32
N GLY A 86 6.91 -1.68 -11.69
CA GLY A 86 8.17 -2.40 -11.51
C GLY A 86 9.04 -1.90 -10.34
N TYR A 87 8.55 -0.93 -9.57
CA TYR A 87 9.20 -0.42 -8.36
C TYR A 87 8.18 -0.04 -7.29
N GLY A 88 8.62 -0.03 -6.06
CA GLY A 88 7.83 0.30 -4.89
C GLY A 88 8.70 0.86 -3.78
N ILE A 89 8.11 1.05 -2.62
CA ILE A 89 8.81 1.49 -1.42
C ILE A 89 8.84 0.38 -0.38
N SER A 90 9.96 0.30 0.33
CA SER A 90 10.06 -0.59 1.50
C SER A 90 9.20 -0.04 2.63
N CYS A 91 8.50 -0.93 3.31
CA CYS A 91 7.67 -0.61 4.47
C CYS A 91 8.03 -1.57 5.60
N GLY A 92 8.96 -1.17 6.45
CA GLY A 92 9.27 -1.89 7.69
C GLY A 92 8.11 -1.78 8.69
N ASP A 93 8.04 -2.70 9.64
CA ASP A 93 7.03 -2.65 10.69
C ASP A 93 7.11 -1.32 11.45
N THR A 94 5.96 -0.70 11.65
CA THR A 94 5.81 0.63 12.27
C THR A 94 6.56 1.77 11.58
N SER A 95 7.02 1.59 10.34
CA SER A 95 7.73 2.64 9.61
C SER A 95 6.83 3.84 9.32
N ILE A 96 7.45 5.01 9.26
CA ILE A 96 6.79 6.27 8.95
C ILE A 96 7.27 6.76 7.59
N HIS A 97 6.32 7.18 6.77
CA HIS A 97 6.55 7.86 5.50
C HIS A 97 5.95 9.25 5.59
N LYS A 98 6.62 10.27 5.07
CA LYS A 98 6.10 11.63 5.03
C LYS A 98 6.19 12.21 3.63
N TRP A 99 5.05 12.53 3.09
CA TRP A 99 4.87 13.13 1.77
C TRP A 99 4.16 14.47 1.93
N LYS A 100 4.47 15.40 1.04
CA LYS A 100 3.94 16.76 1.09
C LYS A 100 3.46 17.18 -0.29
N ILE A 101 2.35 17.89 -0.33
CA ILE A 101 1.87 18.60 -1.52
C ILE A 101 1.91 20.09 -1.20
N GLU A 102 2.60 20.85 -2.01
CA GLU A 102 2.73 22.29 -1.86
C GLU A 102 2.73 22.96 -3.24
N ASN A 103 1.81 23.89 -3.47
CA ASN A 103 1.66 24.57 -4.76
C ASN A 103 1.59 23.60 -5.95
N LEU A 104 0.80 22.53 -5.82
CA LEU A 104 0.63 21.44 -6.79
C LEU A 104 1.85 20.54 -7.00
N ASN A 105 3.00 20.87 -6.40
CA ASN A 105 4.17 20.02 -6.42
C ASN A 105 4.10 18.96 -5.31
N ARG A 106 4.65 17.80 -5.60
CA ARG A 106 4.67 16.65 -4.67
C ARG A 106 6.08 16.37 -4.21
N TYR A 107 6.29 16.32 -2.92
CA TYR A 107 7.59 16.12 -2.28
C TYR A 107 7.55 14.89 -1.38
N ILE A 108 8.61 14.10 -1.44
CA ILE A 108 8.87 13.03 -0.49
C ILE A 108 9.88 13.57 0.52
N GLU A 109 9.47 13.80 1.75
CA GLU A 109 10.38 14.27 2.79
C GLU A 109 11.21 13.12 3.36
N TYR A 110 10.57 11.99 3.65
CA TYR A 110 11.25 10.73 3.98
C TYR A 110 10.35 9.53 3.77
N MET A 111 10.97 8.35 3.67
CA MET A 111 10.29 7.08 3.54
C MET A 111 10.93 6.03 4.43
N ASN A 112 10.12 5.07 4.89
CA ASN A 112 10.54 3.93 5.69
C ASN A 112 11.38 4.30 6.93
N SER A 113 11.07 5.44 7.55
CA SER A 113 11.76 5.87 8.76
C SER A 113 11.33 5.02 9.95
N GLN A 114 12.30 4.44 10.64
CA GLN A 114 12.14 3.68 11.88
C GLN A 114 12.98 4.28 13.03
N VAL A 115 13.31 5.56 12.92
CA VAL A 115 14.18 6.27 13.91
C VAL A 115 13.59 6.19 15.32
N HIS A 116 12.27 6.19 15.45
CA HIS A 116 11.59 6.05 16.75
C HIS A 116 11.81 4.68 17.42
N LEU A 117 12.30 3.68 16.68
CA LEU A 117 12.66 2.37 17.24
C LEU A 117 14.09 2.30 17.74
N TYR A 118 14.93 3.30 17.45
CA TYR A 118 16.31 3.30 17.91
C TYR A 118 16.39 3.31 19.44
N GLY A 119 17.10 2.34 19.98
CA GLY A 119 17.22 2.15 21.41
C GLY A 119 16.13 1.26 22.04
N LEU A 120 15.11 0.87 21.31
CA LEU A 120 14.17 -0.16 21.75
C LEU A 120 14.83 -1.54 21.59
N LYS A 121 15.07 -2.21 22.71
CA LYS A 121 15.47 -3.62 22.70
C LYS A 121 14.20 -4.45 22.51
N TYR A 122 14.01 -5.02 21.33
CA TYR A 122 13.04 -6.10 21.17
C TYR A 122 13.50 -7.30 22.01
N LYS A 123 12.70 -7.63 22.99
CA LYS A 123 12.86 -8.86 23.75
C LYS A 123 12.23 -10.03 23.01
#